data_59fb7445b0579778da501d223530f075
#
_entry.id   59fb7445b0579778da501d223530f075
#
_cell.length_a   1.000
_cell.length_b   1.000
_cell.length_c   1.000
_cell.angle_alpha   90.00
_cell.angle_beta   90.00
_cell.angle_gamma   90.00
#
_symmetry.space_group_name_H-M   'P 1'
#
loop_
_entity.id
_entity.type
_entity.pdbx_description
1 polymer ?
#
loop_
_entity_poly.entity_id
_entity_poly.type
_entity_poly.pdbx_seq_one_letter_code
_entity_poly.pdbx_strand_id
1 'polypeptide(L)' 'TAKEFDLLALFAQKPGRTFTRSDLLDTIWGYQFAGYEHTVNSHINRLRSKIEDDPTHPIYIQTVWGVGYRFAEPEELTA' A
#
# COMPACT_ATOMS: atom_id res chain seq x y z
N THR A 1 -10.44 -7.61 3.58
CA THR A 1 -11.33 -6.70 4.33
C THR A 1 -11.63 -5.44 3.52
N ALA A 2 -12.57 -4.65 4.00
CA ALA A 2 -12.95 -3.41 3.33
C ALA A 2 -11.78 -2.43 3.22
N LYS A 3 -10.99 -2.30 4.28
CA LYS A 3 -9.83 -1.39 4.27
C LYS A 3 -8.72 -1.89 3.35
N GLU A 4 -8.52 -3.19 3.28
CA GLU A 4 -7.55 -3.77 2.35
C GLU A 4 -7.98 -3.51 0.91
N PHE A 5 -9.26 -3.67 0.62
CA PHE A 5 -9.80 -3.38 -0.71
C PHE A 5 -9.61 -1.90 -1.06
N ASP A 6 -9.92 -1.00 -0.12
CA ASP A 6 -9.77 0.45 -0.34
C ASP A 6 -8.32 0.81 -0.62
N LEU A 7 -7.38 0.21 0.10
CA LEU A 7 -5.95 0.41 -0.15
C LEU A 7 -5.57 -0.04 -1.56
N LEU A 8 -5.98 -1.24 -1.94
CA LEU A 8 -5.65 -1.78 -3.26
C LEU A 8 -6.26 -0.92 -4.36
N ALA A 9 -7.49 -0.47 -4.19
CA ALA A 9 -8.16 0.38 -5.17
C ALA A 9 -7.42 1.72 -5.34
N LEU A 10 -6.97 2.32 -4.25
CA LEU A 10 -6.21 3.57 -4.31
C LEU A 10 -4.88 3.37 -5.04
N PHE A 11 -4.15 2.32 -4.71
CA PHE A 11 -2.89 2.00 -5.37
C PHE A 11 -3.09 1.76 -6.87
N ALA A 12 -4.12 0.99 -7.22
CA ALA A 12 -4.39 0.64 -8.62
C ALA A 12 -4.79 1.86 -9.47
N GLN A 13 -5.41 2.86 -8.84
CA GLN A 13 -5.78 4.10 -9.52
C GLN A 13 -4.59 5.03 -9.76
N LYS A 14 -3.52 4.86 -9.00
CA LYS A 14 -2.34 5.74 -9.06
C LYS A 14 -1.05 4.92 -9.11
N PRO A 15 -0.87 4.08 -10.15
CA PRO A 15 0.36 3.27 -10.25
C PRO A 15 1.60 4.17 -10.27
N GLY A 16 2.63 3.74 -9.58
CA GLY A 16 3.90 4.47 -9.51
C GLY A 16 3.94 5.60 -8.51
N ARG A 17 2.79 6.05 -8.03
CA ARG A 17 2.76 7.13 -7.04
C ARG A 17 3.13 6.59 -5.66
N THR A 18 4.06 7.27 -4.99
CA THR A 18 4.43 6.95 -3.62
C THR A 18 3.50 7.67 -2.65
N PHE A 19 2.92 6.89 -1.74
CA PHE A 19 2.10 7.42 -0.65
C PHE A 19 2.84 7.23 0.66
N THR A 20 2.88 8.28 1.48
CA THR A 20 3.39 8.13 2.84
C THR A 20 2.37 7.34 3.66
N ARG A 21 2.82 6.75 4.79
CA ARG A 21 1.89 6.08 5.69
C ARG A 21 0.83 7.04 6.21
N SER A 22 1.22 8.29 6.47
CA SER A 22 0.28 9.33 6.90
C SER A 22 -0.77 9.61 5.82
N ASP A 23 -0.36 9.70 4.55
CA ASP A 23 -1.29 9.89 3.43
C ASP A 23 -2.31 8.76 3.35
N LEU A 24 -1.84 7.51 3.47
CA LEU A 24 -2.71 6.35 3.40
C LEU A 24 -3.67 6.30 4.58
N LEU A 25 -3.15 6.58 5.77
CA LEU A 25 -3.98 6.60 6.97
C LEU A 25 -5.09 7.64 6.85
N ASP A 26 -4.73 8.85 6.44
CA ASP A 26 -5.67 9.95 6.30
C ASP A 26 -6.73 9.65 5.24
N THR A 27 -6.30 9.15 4.08
CA THR A 27 -7.19 8.89 2.94
C THR A 27 -8.15 7.74 3.20
N ILE A 28 -7.66 6.66 3.81
CA ILE A 28 -8.43 5.42 3.99
C ILE A 28 -9.17 5.38 5.33
N TRP A 29 -8.54 5.84 6.40
CA TRP A 29 -9.12 5.79 7.75
C TRP A 29 -9.68 7.12 8.23
N GLY A 30 -9.11 8.24 7.76
CA GLY A 30 -9.52 9.57 8.16
C GLY A 30 -8.56 10.19 9.18
N TYR A 31 -8.60 11.52 9.27
CA TYR A 31 -7.62 12.27 10.06
C TYR A 31 -7.67 11.97 11.56
N GLN A 32 -8.82 11.48 12.06
CA GLN A 32 -8.95 11.13 13.48
C GLN A 32 -8.06 9.98 13.89
N PHE A 33 -7.50 9.27 12.92
CA PHE A 33 -6.57 8.18 13.19
C PHE A 33 -5.11 8.61 13.06
N ALA A 34 -4.84 9.90 12.96
CA ALA A 34 -3.46 10.39 12.87
C ALA A 34 -2.62 9.84 14.02
N GLY A 35 -1.41 9.37 13.70
CA GLY A 35 -0.52 8.75 14.70
C GLY A 35 -0.61 7.23 14.77
N TYR A 36 -1.55 6.63 14.06
CA TYR A 36 -1.72 5.17 14.06
C TYR A 36 -1.14 4.54 12.79
N GLU A 37 0.00 5.04 12.30
CA GLU A 37 0.60 4.57 11.04
C GLU A 37 0.93 3.08 11.03
N HIS A 38 1.14 2.47 12.20
CA HIS A 38 1.36 1.03 12.27
C HIS A 38 0.15 0.22 11.75
N THR A 39 -1.05 0.81 11.81
CA THR A 39 -2.25 0.21 11.26
C THR A 39 -2.11 0.01 9.75
N VAL A 40 -1.50 0.99 9.08
CA VAL A 40 -1.23 0.90 7.64
C VAL A 40 -0.31 -0.27 7.36
N ASN A 41 0.79 -0.40 8.12
CA ASN A 41 1.76 -1.47 7.92
C ASN A 41 1.10 -2.85 8.05
N SER A 42 0.24 -3.03 9.06
CA SER A 42 -0.45 -4.30 9.28
C SER A 42 -1.36 -4.65 8.10
N HIS A 43 -2.09 -3.66 7.59
CA HIS A 43 -3.00 -3.88 6.46
C HIS A 43 -2.24 -4.13 5.16
N ILE A 44 -1.12 -3.43 4.96
CA ILE A 44 -0.24 -3.68 3.80
C ILE A 44 0.28 -5.12 3.84
N ASN A 45 0.73 -5.59 5.00
CA ASN A 45 1.23 -6.96 5.13
C ASN A 45 0.15 -8.00 4.83
N ARG A 46 -1.07 -7.79 5.31
CA ARG A 46 -2.19 -8.69 5.00
C ARG A 46 -2.52 -8.67 3.52
N LEU A 47 -2.52 -7.49 2.91
CA LEU A 47 -2.80 -7.35 1.50
C LEU A 47 -1.73 -8.06 0.66
N ARG A 48 -0.46 -7.91 1.02
CA ARG A 48 0.64 -8.62 0.38
C ARG A 48 0.46 -10.13 0.45
N SER A 49 0.02 -10.64 1.60
CA SER A 49 -0.22 -12.06 1.76
C SER A 49 -1.27 -12.58 0.79
N LYS A 50 -2.18 -11.72 0.36
CA LYS A 50 -3.26 -12.10 -0.55
C LYS A 50 -2.91 -11.98 -2.01
N ILE A 51 -2.09 -10.98 -2.39
CA ILE A 51 -1.86 -10.67 -3.80
C ILE A 51 -0.45 -10.95 -4.30
N GLU A 52 0.55 -11.02 -3.40
CA GLU A 52 1.93 -11.30 -3.80
C GLU A 52 2.19 -12.79 -3.79
N ASP A 53 2.91 -13.28 -4.78
CA ASP A 53 3.35 -14.69 -4.78
C ASP A 53 4.25 -14.96 -3.58
N ASP A 54 5.18 -14.04 -3.31
CA ASP A 54 6.06 -14.11 -2.14
C ASP A 54 5.96 -12.76 -1.41
N PRO A 55 5.20 -12.70 -0.30
CA PRO A 55 5.04 -11.43 0.44
C PRO A 55 6.34 -10.84 0.96
N THR A 56 7.39 -11.65 1.11
CA THR A 56 8.70 -11.15 1.56
C THR A 56 9.48 -10.48 0.43
N HIS A 57 9.07 -10.71 -0.82
CA HIS A 57 9.67 -10.09 -2.02
C HIS A 57 8.54 -9.54 -2.89
N PRO A 58 7.84 -8.50 -2.40
CA PRO A 58 6.67 -7.99 -3.11
C PRO A 58 7.03 -7.29 -4.42
N ILE A 59 6.25 -7.58 -5.45
CA ILE A 59 6.43 -6.94 -6.76
C ILE A 59 5.32 -5.93 -7.06
N TYR A 60 4.13 -6.10 -6.48
CA TYR A 60 3.01 -5.19 -6.70
C TYR A 60 3.02 -4.01 -5.74
N ILE A 61 3.03 -4.28 -4.45
CA ILE A 61 3.06 -3.24 -3.42
C ILE A 61 4.47 -3.14 -2.89
N GLN A 62 5.18 -2.11 -3.33
CA GLN A 62 6.59 -1.92 -3.04
C GLN A 62 6.77 -0.98 -1.86
N THR A 63 7.78 -1.24 -1.04
CA THR A 63 8.17 -0.35 0.04
C THR A 63 9.12 0.70 -0.52
N VAL A 64 8.83 1.97 -0.25
CA VAL A 64 9.77 3.06 -0.53
C VAL A 64 10.38 3.43 0.82
N TRP A 65 11.58 2.94 1.06
CA TRP A 65 12.22 3.04 2.37
C TRP A 65 12.34 4.48 2.83
N GLY A 66 11.91 4.70 4.07
CA GLY A 66 11.93 6.03 4.67
C GLY A 66 10.78 6.93 4.22
N VAL A 67 9.92 6.48 3.32
CA VAL A 67 8.83 7.30 2.79
C VAL A 67 7.47 6.62 2.99
N GLY A 68 7.26 5.45 2.38
CA GLY A 68 5.98 4.76 2.45
C GLY A 68 5.88 3.63 1.45
N TYR A 69 4.82 3.61 0.67
CA TYR A 69 4.50 2.52 -0.24
C TYR A 69 4.07 3.05 -1.60
N ARG A 70 4.29 2.24 -2.64
CA ARG A 70 3.83 2.54 -3.99
C ARG A 70 3.37 1.26 -4.68
N PHE A 71 2.49 1.41 -5.66
CA PHE A 71 2.09 0.28 -6.49
C PHE A 71 2.96 0.27 -7.75
N ALA A 72 3.35 -0.92 -8.22
CA ALA A 72 4.15 -1.06 -9.43
C ALA A 72 3.45 -0.44 -10.63
N GLU A 73 4.21 0.21 -11.50
CA GLU A 73 3.68 0.65 -12.79
C GLU A 73 3.56 -0.55 -13.72
N PRO A 74 2.62 -0.49 -14.70
CA PRO A 74 2.46 -1.62 -15.64
C PRO A 74 3.75 -2.04 -16.32
N GLU A 75 4.63 -1.11 -16.64
CA GLU A 75 5.91 -1.39 -17.29
C GLU A 75 6.82 -2.25 -16.43
N GLU A 76 6.72 -2.11 -15.12
CA GLU A 76 7.52 -2.90 -14.19
C GLU A 76 7.05 -4.35 -14.13
N LEU A 77 5.79 -4.61 -14.49
CA LEU A 77 5.19 -5.94 -14.41
C LEU A 77 5.33 -6.75 -15.70
N THR A 78 5.74 -6.11 -16.80
CA THR A 78 5.83 -6.74 -18.12
C THR A 78 7.27 -7.03 -18.54
N ALA A 79 8.21 -6.89 -17.66
CA ALA A 79 9.62 -7.07 -17.96
C ALA A 79 9.96 -8.50 -18.37
#